data_440ea8700699f2e268b11433b69d5323
#
_entry.id   440ea8700699f2e268b11433b69d5323
#
_cell.length_a   1.000
_cell.length_b   1.000
_cell.length_c   1.000
_cell.angle_alpha   90.00
_cell.angle_beta   90.00
_cell.angle_gamma   90.00
#
_symmetry.space_group_name_H-M   'P 1'
#
loop_
_entity.id
_entity.type
_entity.pdbx_description
1 polymer ?
#
loop_
_entity_poly.entity_id
_entity_poly.type
_entity_poly.pdbx_seq_one_letter_code
_entity_poly.pdbx_strand_id
1 'polypeptide(L)'
;MFMFLVQCVILVVAVIVFDEIPAWTGLGYAVVGIAVLMILSYALALLLAGLNVYFRDIEHLVEVVFVVLFWASPIVYSFRFVHEFVGGTWIEQAYLANPVTAAIMGMQRGLWAPGGTESDLVVWPDDLALRLGIALAGALALLWFAQRVFARLQANFAQEI
;
A
#
# COMPACT_ATOMS: atom_id res chain seq x y z
N MET A 1 10.96 -4.41 12.55
CA MET A 1 11.49 -3.06 12.37
C MET A 1 12.91 -3.05 11.80
N PHE A 2 13.84 -3.84 12.33
CA PHE A 2 15.22 -3.93 11.82
C PHE A 2 15.30 -4.29 10.34
N MET A 3 14.61 -5.35 9.90
CA MET A 3 14.59 -5.79 8.49
C MET A 3 14.06 -4.70 7.54
N PHE A 4 13.04 -3.94 7.96
CA PHE A 4 12.52 -2.83 7.18
C PHE A 4 13.58 -1.72 6.98
N LEU A 5 14.32 -1.37 8.02
CA LEU A 5 15.42 -0.40 7.93
C LEU A 5 16.52 -0.87 6.98
N VAL A 6 16.90 -2.16 7.06
CA VAL A 6 17.89 -2.75 6.14
C VAL A 6 17.41 -2.65 4.69
N GLN A 7 16.15 -2.96 4.42
CA GLN A 7 15.57 -2.84 3.09
C GLN A 7 15.54 -1.40 2.58
N CYS A 8 15.21 -0.44 3.46
CA CYS A 8 15.27 0.99 3.10
C CYS A 8 16.69 1.43 2.76
N VAL A 9 17.70 0.99 3.53
CA VAL A 9 19.11 1.29 3.23
C VAL A 9 19.53 0.69 1.89
N ILE A 10 19.18 -0.57 1.62
CA ILE A 10 19.47 -1.21 0.33
C ILE A 10 18.83 -0.44 -0.82
N LEU A 11 17.56 -0.01 -0.66
CA LEU A 11 16.87 0.78 -1.67
C LEU A 11 17.59 2.10 -1.95
N VAL A 12 17.98 2.84 -0.90
CA VAL A 12 18.70 4.11 -1.04
C VAL A 12 20.05 3.90 -1.73
N VAL A 13 20.79 2.87 -1.34
CA VAL A 13 22.07 2.53 -1.98
C VAL A 13 21.86 2.19 -3.46
N ALA A 14 20.82 1.40 -3.79
CA ALA A 14 20.52 1.06 -5.17
C ALA A 14 20.21 2.32 -6.02
N VAL A 15 19.37 3.23 -5.52
CA VAL A 15 19.05 4.49 -6.19
C VAL A 15 20.31 5.33 -6.47
N ILE A 16 21.23 5.38 -5.51
CA ILE A 16 22.49 6.13 -5.67
C ILE A 16 23.44 5.44 -6.68
N VAL A 17 23.54 4.11 -6.62
CA VAL A 17 24.45 3.34 -7.48
C VAL A 17 24.02 3.36 -8.94
N PHE A 18 22.70 3.34 -9.19
CA PHE A 18 22.16 3.37 -10.55
C PHE A 18 22.00 4.80 -11.11
N ASP A 19 22.44 5.82 -10.37
CA ASP A 19 22.36 7.25 -10.73
C ASP A 19 20.92 7.73 -11.09
N GLU A 20 19.92 7.00 -10.58
CA GLU A 20 18.52 7.32 -10.75
C GLU A 20 18.02 8.17 -9.57
N ILE A 21 18.57 9.40 -9.46
CA ILE A 21 18.16 10.31 -8.38
C ILE A 21 16.70 10.71 -8.62
N PRO A 22 15.80 10.41 -7.65
CA PRO A 22 14.40 10.76 -7.80
C PRO A 22 14.22 12.27 -8.01
N ALA A 23 13.40 12.64 -8.98
CA ALA A 23 13.01 14.03 -9.12
C ALA A 23 12.31 14.50 -7.84
N TRP A 24 12.69 15.65 -7.30
CA TRP A 24 12.07 16.21 -6.08
C TRP A 24 10.54 16.30 -6.16
N THR A 25 10.01 16.48 -7.37
CA THR A 25 8.57 16.47 -7.65
C THR A 25 7.90 15.12 -7.42
N GLY A 26 8.65 14.01 -7.53
CA GLY A 26 8.16 12.65 -7.31
C GLY A 26 8.11 12.24 -5.85
N LEU A 27 9.00 12.78 -5.00
CA LEU A 27 9.11 12.37 -3.59
C LEU A 27 7.81 12.52 -2.81
N GLY A 28 6.97 13.50 -3.15
CA GLY A 28 5.65 13.66 -2.54
C GLY A 28 4.77 12.42 -2.70
N TYR A 29 4.79 11.78 -3.88
CA TYR A 29 4.04 10.54 -4.13
C TYR A 29 4.55 9.39 -3.27
N ALA A 30 5.88 9.25 -3.12
CA ALA A 30 6.47 8.20 -2.29
C ALA A 30 6.12 8.39 -0.81
N VAL A 31 6.22 9.61 -0.28
CA VAL A 31 5.87 9.91 1.12
C VAL A 31 4.42 9.60 1.41
N VAL A 32 3.49 10.03 0.53
CA VAL A 32 2.06 9.73 0.70
C VAL A 32 1.81 8.23 0.57
N GLY A 33 2.45 7.54 -0.39
CA GLY A 33 2.33 6.09 -0.54
C GLY A 33 2.77 5.33 0.71
N ILE A 34 3.93 5.69 1.27
CA ILE A 34 4.42 5.12 2.54
C ILE A 34 3.43 5.39 3.67
N ALA A 35 2.93 6.62 3.79
CA ALA A 35 1.97 6.98 4.83
C ALA A 35 0.68 6.15 4.72
N VAL A 36 0.15 5.96 3.51
CA VAL A 36 -1.03 5.11 3.27
C VAL A 36 -0.79 3.69 3.75
N LEU A 37 0.34 3.07 3.35
CA LEU A 37 0.66 1.70 3.77
C LEU A 37 0.83 1.58 5.28
N MET A 38 1.53 2.51 5.92
CA MET A 38 1.73 2.48 7.37
C MET A 38 0.42 2.62 8.13
N ILE A 39 -0.43 3.59 7.74
CA ILE A 39 -1.72 3.84 8.41
C ILE A 39 -2.66 2.67 8.18
N LEU A 40 -2.74 2.16 6.95
CA LEU A 40 -3.58 1.02 6.59
C LEU A 40 -3.16 -0.25 7.35
N SER A 41 -1.85 -0.54 7.38
CA SER A 41 -1.30 -1.69 8.12
C SER A 41 -1.60 -1.60 9.61
N TYR A 42 -1.44 -0.41 10.21
CA TYR A 42 -1.74 -0.20 11.61
C TYR A 42 -3.24 -0.35 11.93
N ALA A 43 -4.10 0.18 11.05
CA ALA A 43 -5.55 0.04 11.18
C ALA A 43 -5.98 -1.43 11.11
N LEU A 44 -5.46 -2.18 10.13
CA LEU A 44 -5.73 -3.61 10.00
C LEU A 44 -5.18 -4.40 11.20
N ALA A 45 -3.98 -4.10 11.66
CA ALA A 45 -3.39 -4.75 12.83
C ALA A 45 -4.28 -4.59 14.09
N LEU A 46 -4.82 -3.39 14.32
CA LEU A 46 -5.74 -3.16 15.44
C LEU A 46 -7.04 -3.95 15.31
N LEU A 47 -7.64 -3.98 14.11
CA LEU A 47 -8.85 -4.76 13.86
C LEU A 47 -8.61 -6.25 14.06
N LEU A 48 -7.55 -6.76 13.45
CA LEU A 48 -7.21 -8.19 13.51
C LEU A 48 -6.83 -8.63 14.92
N ALA A 49 -6.08 -7.80 15.66
CA ALA A 49 -5.76 -8.06 17.05
C ALA A 49 -7.03 -8.19 17.92
N GLY A 50 -8.00 -7.28 17.72
CA GLY A 50 -9.27 -7.36 18.42
C GLY A 50 -10.10 -8.60 18.06
N LEU A 51 -10.12 -8.98 16.78
CA LEU A 51 -10.87 -10.13 16.29
C LEU A 51 -10.21 -11.47 16.63
N ASN A 52 -8.87 -11.52 16.67
CA ASN A 52 -8.12 -12.75 16.95
C ASN A 52 -8.41 -13.31 18.35
N VAL A 53 -8.84 -12.48 19.30
CA VAL A 53 -9.27 -12.94 20.63
C VAL A 53 -10.51 -13.84 20.54
N TYR A 54 -11.42 -13.53 19.60
CA TYR A 54 -12.68 -14.26 19.43
C TYR A 54 -12.59 -15.39 18.38
N PHE A 55 -11.71 -15.23 17.38
CA PHE A 55 -11.60 -16.14 16.25
C PHE A 55 -10.12 -16.52 16.04
N ARG A 56 -9.72 -17.69 16.50
CA ARG A 56 -8.33 -18.20 16.41
C ARG A 56 -7.86 -18.46 14.97
N ASP A 57 -8.78 -18.61 14.02
CA ASP A 57 -8.44 -18.92 12.61
C ASP A 57 -8.16 -17.67 11.77
N ILE A 58 -8.24 -16.47 12.36
CA ILE A 58 -7.97 -15.20 11.64
C ILE A 58 -6.56 -15.17 11.08
N GLU A 59 -5.57 -15.72 11.78
CA GLU A 59 -4.18 -15.74 11.33
C GLU A 59 -4.04 -16.39 9.94
N HIS A 60 -4.66 -17.56 9.73
CA HIS A 60 -4.65 -18.25 8.43
C HIS A 60 -5.40 -17.48 7.34
N LEU A 61 -6.51 -16.83 7.68
CA LEU A 61 -7.24 -16.00 6.73
C LEU A 61 -6.40 -14.79 6.28
N VAL A 62 -5.67 -14.19 7.20
CA VAL A 62 -4.79 -13.04 6.91
C VAL A 62 -3.66 -13.44 5.97
N GLU A 63 -3.04 -14.61 6.16
CA GLU A 63 -2.01 -15.13 5.27
C GLU A 63 -2.53 -15.25 3.83
N VAL A 64 -3.72 -15.83 3.64
CA VAL A 64 -4.34 -15.94 2.32
C VAL A 64 -4.65 -14.57 1.72
N VAL A 65 -5.19 -13.65 2.52
CA VAL A 65 -5.48 -12.28 2.07
C VAL A 65 -4.21 -11.55 1.65
N PHE A 66 -3.10 -11.71 2.36
CA PHE A 66 -1.82 -11.11 1.96
C PHE A 66 -1.30 -11.66 0.63
N VAL A 67 -1.44 -12.96 0.37
CA VAL A 67 -1.07 -13.55 -0.92
C VAL A 67 -1.93 -12.96 -2.04
N VAL A 68 -3.24 -12.82 -1.83
CA VAL A 68 -4.15 -12.20 -2.80
C VAL A 68 -3.79 -10.73 -3.03
N LEU A 69 -3.56 -9.95 -1.98
CA LEU A 69 -3.16 -8.54 -2.09
C LEU A 69 -1.82 -8.37 -2.80
N PHE A 70 -0.87 -9.27 -2.56
CA PHE A 70 0.43 -9.26 -3.24
C PHE A 70 0.25 -9.39 -4.76
N TRP A 71 -0.56 -10.34 -5.22
CA TRP A 71 -0.85 -10.53 -6.64
C TRP A 71 -1.82 -9.48 -7.22
N ALA A 72 -2.70 -8.92 -6.39
CA ALA A 72 -3.62 -7.85 -6.77
C ALA A 72 -2.97 -6.45 -6.73
N SER A 73 -1.66 -6.36 -6.56
CA SER A 73 -0.93 -5.09 -6.49
C SER A 73 0.30 -5.14 -7.40
N PRO A 74 0.75 -4.04 -8.00
CA PRO A 74 1.86 -4.00 -8.95
C PRO A 74 3.22 -4.07 -8.24
N ILE A 75 3.47 -5.18 -7.51
CA ILE A 75 4.72 -5.42 -6.77
C ILE A 75 5.75 -6.10 -7.65
N VAL A 76 5.34 -7.19 -8.34
CA VAL A 76 6.23 -8.03 -9.16
C VAL A 76 6.04 -7.80 -10.66
N TYR A 77 5.06 -7.01 -11.05
CA TYR A 77 4.77 -6.65 -12.44
C TYR A 77 4.45 -5.17 -12.56
N SER A 78 4.65 -4.61 -13.75
CA SER A 78 4.32 -3.21 -14.02
C SER A 78 2.82 -3.02 -14.23
N PHE A 79 2.27 -1.89 -13.78
CA PHE A 79 0.88 -1.49 -14.08
C PHE A 79 0.59 -1.46 -15.59
N ARG A 80 1.60 -1.22 -16.42
CA ARG A 80 1.48 -1.28 -17.89
C ARG A 80 0.83 -2.58 -18.35
N PHE A 81 1.23 -3.74 -17.82
CA PHE A 81 0.61 -5.02 -18.20
C PHE A 81 -0.89 -5.05 -17.90
N VAL A 82 -1.30 -4.53 -16.74
CA VAL A 82 -2.73 -4.45 -16.41
C VAL A 82 -3.46 -3.54 -17.38
N HIS A 83 -2.88 -2.39 -17.68
CA HIS A 83 -3.46 -1.42 -18.61
C HIS A 83 -3.57 -1.97 -20.04
N GLU A 84 -2.58 -2.71 -20.53
CA GLU A 84 -2.60 -3.34 -21.85
C GLU A 84 -3.70 -4.40 -21.98
N PHE A 85 -4.00 -5.16 -20.90
CA PHE A 85 -5.00 -6.23 -20.94
C PHE A 85 -6.43 -5.76 -20.63
N VAL A 86 -6.59 -4.85 -19.67
CA VAL A 86 -7.90 -4.46 -19.14
C VAL A 86 -8.12 -2.94 -19.14
N GLY A 87 -7.27 -2.18 -19.82
CA GLY A 87 -7.35 -0.72 -19.90
C GLY A 87 -8.72 -0.23 -20.37
N GLY A 88 -9.22 0.80 -19.70
CA GLY A 88 -10.53 1.37 -19.99
C GLY A 88 -11.73 0.55 -19.51
N THR A 89 -11.51 -0.60 -18.85
CA THR A 89 -12.58 -1.44 -18.32
C THR A 89 -12.86 -1.17 -16.83
N TRP A 90 -14.00 -1.66 -16.33
CA TRP A 90 -14.32 -1.62 -14.91
C TRP A 90 -13.32 -2.42 -14.04
N ILE A 91 -12.65 -3.44 -14.63
CA ILE A 91 -11.66 -4.26 -13.94
C ILE A 91 -10.43 -3.43 -13.60
N GLU A 92 -9.96 -2.59 -14.51
CA GLU A 92 -8.88 -1.64 -14.24
C GLU A 92 -9.26 -0.69 -13.12
N GLN A 93 -10.50 -0.16 -13.12
CA GLN A 93 -10.97 0.73 -12.06
C GLN A 93 -11.03 0.03 -10.70
N ALA A 94 -11.49 -1.22 -10.66
CA ALA A 94 -11.50 -2.04 -9.45
C ALA A 94 -10.07 -2.31 -8.94
N TYR A 95 -9.13 -2.59 -9.83
CA TYR A 95 -7.71 -2.77 -9.50
C TYR A 95 -7.11 -1.48 -8.92
N LEU A 96 -7.38 -0.34 -9.53
CA LEU A 96 -6.91 0.97 -9.09
C LEU A 96 -7.64 1.50 -7.84
N ALA A 97 -8.79 0.94 -7.48
CA ALA A 97 -9.50 1.25 -6.23
C ALA A 97 -8.82 0.61 -5.00
N ASN A 98 -7.94 -0.37 -5.20
CA ASN A 98 -7.17 -0.98 -4.11
C ASN A 98 -6.18 0.05 -3.52
N PRO A 99 -6.28 0.43 -2.23
CA PRO A 99 -5.39 1.41 -1.62
C PRO A 99 -3.93 0.97 -1.59
N VAL A 100 -3.66 -0.34 -1.55
CA VAL A 100 -2.31 -0.90 -1.62
C VAL A 100 -1.71 -0.67 -3.00
N THR A 101 -2.49 -0.88 -4.07
CA THR A 101 -2.08 -0.59 -5.45
C THR A 101 -1.69 0.88 -5.62
N ALA A 102 -2.57 1.80 -5.19
CA ALA A 102 -2.31 3.24 -5.27
C ALA A 102 -1.03 3.63 -4.50
N ALA A 103 -0.85 3.08 -3.31
CA ALA A 103 0.32 3.36 -2.47
C ALA A 103 1.62 2.86 -3.10
N ILE A 104 1.65 1.63 -3.63
CA ILE A 104 2.82 1.06 -4.30
C ILE A 104 3.17 1.86 -5.56
N MET A 105 2.17 2.21 -6.38
CA MET A 105 2.39 3.05 -7.57
C MET A 105 2.92 4.44 -7.19
N GLY A 106 2.43 5.01 -6.08
CA GLY A 106 2.96 6.26 -5.53
C GLY A 106 4.44 6.15 -5.14
N MET A 107 4.81 5.06 -4.47
CA MET A 107 6.21 4.78 -4.11
C MET A 107 7.08 4.57 -5.35
N GLN A 108 6.61 3.78 -6.32
CA GLN A 108 7.33 3.55 -7.58
C GLN A 108 7.54 4.85 -8.33
N ARG A 109 6.50 5.67 -8.49
CA ARG A 109 6.60 6.97 -9.16
C ARG A 109 7.53 7.94 -8.44
N GLY A 110 7.55 7.89 -7.11
CA GLY A 110 8.36 8.80 -6.30
C GLY A 110 9.82 8.42 -6.18
N LEU A 111 10.14 7.12 -6.22
CA LEU A 111 11.49 6.60 -5.99
C LEU A 111 12.17 6.10 -7.27
N TRP A 112 11.38 5.70 -8.27
CA TRP A 112 11.88 5.00 -9.46
C TRP A 112 11.43 5.63 -10.79
N ALA A 113 10.78 6.78 -10.79
CA ALA A 113 10.47 7.45 -12.03
C ALA A 113 11.75 8.08 -12.59
N PRO A 114 12.38 7.52 -13.63
CA PRO A 114 13.53 8.14 -14.24
C PRO A 114 13.13 9.54 -14.73
N GLY A 115 13.91 10.54 -14.35
CA GLY A 115 13.71 11.92 -14.80
C GLY A 115 14.06 12.12 -16.27
N GLY A 116 14.22 11.03 -17.05
CA GLY A 116 14.65 11.02 -18.44
C GLY A 116 13.52 10.70 -19.41
N THR A 117 13.85 10.83 -20.68
CA THR A 117 12.98 10.70 -21.87
C THR A 117 12.50 9.28 -22.18
N GLU A 118 12.84 8.28 -21.39
CA GLU A 118 12.34 6.90 -21.50
C GLU A 118 10.99 6.68 -20.79
N SER A 119 10.23 7.76 -20.58
CA SER A 119 8.90 7.72 -19.96
C SER A 119 7.87 6.86 -20.70
N ASP A 120 8.13 6.46 -21.94
CA ASP A 120 7.22 5.65 -22.75
C ASP A 120 7.07 4.19 -22.26
N LEU A 121 7.98 3.75 -21.37
CA LEU A 121 7.93 2.40 -20.79
C LEU A 121 7.08 2.32 -19.52
N VAL A 122 6.78 3.45 -18.90
CA VAL A 122 6.06 3.50 -17.63
C VAL A 122 4.73 4.22 -17.80
N VAL A 123 3.64 3.47 -17.69
CA VAL A 123 2.28 4.00 -17.74
C VAL A 123 1.82 4.28 -16.31
N TRP A 124 1.40 5.52 -16.06
CA TRP A 124 0.79 5.93 -14.79
C TRP A 124 -0.65 6.36 -15.03
N PRO A 125 -1.59 6.08 -14.12
CA PRO A 125 -2.92 6.68 -14.18
C PRO A 125 -2.81 8.21 -14.03
N ASP A 126 -3.54 8.96 -14.86
CA ASP A 126 -3.55 10.43 -14.81
C ASP A 126 -4.02 10.97 -13.44
N ASP A 127 -4.89 10.22 -12.79
CA ASP A 127 -5.52 10.55 -11.51
C ASP A 127 -4.81 9.93 -10.28
N LEU A 128 -3.55 9.49 -10.40
CA LEU A 128 -2.82 8.82 -9.31
C LEU A 128 -2.78 9.67 -8.02
N ALA A 129 -2.62 10.98 -8.13
CA ALA A 129 -2.62 11.87 -6.96
C ALA A 129 -3.97 11.87 -6.23
N LEU A 130 -5.07 11.89 -7.00
CA LEU A 130 -6.42 11.80 -6.44
C LEU A 130 -6.65 10.45 -5.75
N ARG A 131 -6.23 9.35 -6.39
CA ARG A 131 -6.34 8.00 -5.83
C ARG A 131 -5.54 7.84 -4.55
N LEU A 132 -4.33 8.38 -4.48
CA LEU A 132 -3.54 8.41 -3.25
C LEU A 132 -4.23 9.22 -2.14
N GLY A 133 -4.83 10.36 -2.49
CA GLY A 133 -5.62 11.15 -1.54
C GLY A 133 -6.82 10.38 -1.00
N ILE A 134 -7.57 9.70 -1.87
CA ILE A 134 -8.71 8.85 -1.48
C ILE A 134 -8.23 7.67 -0.62
N ALA A 135 -7.13 7.01 -1.00
CA ALA A 135 -6.54 5.91 -0.25
C ALA A 135 -6.09 6.36 1.16
N LEU A 136 -5.48 7.53 1.27
CA LEU A 136 -5.09 8.11 2.55
C LEU A 136 -6.30 8.42 3.43
N ALA A 137 -7.31 9.07 2.87
CA ALA A 137 -8.55 9.36 3.59
C ALA A 137 -9.25 8.08 4.06
N GLY A 138 -9.31 7.05 3.20
CA GLY A 138 -9.86 5.74 3.52
C GLY A 138 -9.07 5.03 4.63
N ALA A 139 -7.73 5.08 4.57
CA ALA A 139 -6.86 4.51 5.60
C ALA A 139 -7.04 5.19 6.97
N LEU A 140 -7.17 6.52 6.98
CA LEU A 140 -7.45 7.29 8.21
C LEU A 140 -8.84 6.98 8.78
N ALA A 141 -9.85 6.88 7.91
CA ALA A 141 -11.21 6.50 8.32
C ALA A 141 -11.23 5.08 8.91
N LEU A 142 -10.53 4.14 8.26
CA LEU A 142 -10.39 2.77 8.76
C LEU A 142 -9.66 2.74 10.10
N LEU A 143 -8.60 3.53 10.27
CA LEU A 143 -7.86 3.63 11.53
C LEU A 143 -8.76 4.15 12.66
N TRP A 144 -9.52 5.21 12.39
CA TRP A 144 -10.48 5.73 13.36
C TRP A 144 -11.52 4.68 13.76
N PHE A 145 -12.07 3.95 12.78
CA PHE A 145 -13.01 2.86 13.02
C PHE A 145 -12.36 1.72 13.81
N ALA A 146 -11.15 1.28 13.43
CA ALA A 146 -10.39 0.24 14.09
C ALA A 146 -10.15 0.54 15.57
N GLN A 147 -9.75 1.78 15.88
CA GLN A 147 -9.56 2.24 17.26
C GLN A 147 -10.86 2.15 18.08
N ARG A 148 -12.01 2.52 17.47
CA ARG A 148 -13.31 2.44 18.15
C ARG A 148 -13.73 1.00 18.41
N VAL A 149 -13.53 0.13 17.44
CA VAL A 149 -13.83 -1.30 17.56
C VAL A 149 -12.92 -1.93 18.63
N PHE A 150 -11.61 -1.71 18.53
CA PHE A 150 -10.65 -2.23 19.50
C PHE A 150 -10.94 -1.78 20.92
N ALA A 151 -11.23 -0.47 21.13
CA ALA A 151 -11.57 0.08 22.44
C ALA A 151 -12.83 -0.56 23.05
N ARG A 152 -13.80 -0.97 22.21
CA ARG A 152 -14.99 -1.70 22.69
C ARG A 152 -14.70 -3.16 23.02
N LEU A 153 -13.89 -3.82 22.19
CA LEU A 153 -13.57 -5.24 22.38
C LEU A 153 -12.67 -5.46 23.59
N GLN A 154 -11.69 -4.59 23.82
CA GLN A 154 -10.76 -4.71 24.95
C GLN A 154 -11.46 -4.68 26.33
N ALA A 155 -12.62 -4.03 26.43
CA ALA A 155 -13.38 -4.00 27.68
C ALA A 155 -13.89 -5.41 28.09
N ASN A 156 -14.03 -6.32 27.16
CA ASN A 156 -14.53 -7.69 27.38
C ASN A 156 -13.39 -8.73 27.45
N PHE A 157 -12.13 -8.38 27.15
CA PHE A 157 -11.01 -9.33 27.17
C PHE A 157 -10.79 -9.98 28.54
N ALA A 158 -11.10 -9.27 29.63
CA ALA A 158 -10.97 -9.81 30.97
C ALA A 158 -11.97 -10.93 31.31
N GLN A 159 -12.97 -11.18 30.44
CA GLN A 159 -13.98 -12.21 30.66
C GLN A 159 -13.74 -13.46 29.80
N GLU A 160 -12.84 -13.39 28.81
CA GLU A 160 -12.55 -14.47 27.85
C GLU A 160 -11.21 -15.18 28.14
N ILE A 161 -10.44 -14.71 29.15
CA ILE A 161 -9.22 -15.34 29.64
C ILE A 161 -9.54 -16.08 30.96
#